data_ada92837e849e0efbe9f64d57060797d
#
_entry.id   ada92837e849e0efbe9f64d57060797d
#
_cell.length_a   1.000
_cell.length_b   1.000
_cell.length_c   1.000
_cell.angle_alpha   90.00
_cell.angle_beta   90.00
_cell.angle_gamma   90.00
#
_symmetry.space_group_name_H-M   'P 1'
#
loop_
_entity.id
_entity.type
_entity.pdbx_description
1 polymer ?
#
loop_
_entity_poly.entity_id
_entity_poly.type
_entity_poly.pdbx_seq_one_letter_code
_entity_poly.pdbx_strand_id
1 'polypeptide(L)'
;VVVDVKIFDRAHSDELSPSVQQMVRVYIAQKRKISVGDKMSGRHGNKGVVSRVLREEDMPFLPDGTPLQIVLNPLGVPSRMNIGQVLEVHLGLACRALGWHIATPVFDGATYPEIRECLEMAADTMSKPVDESNPRMMQSYFHNGRPLRLNLDEEGRRLFLDGKIRLRDGRTGNWFENPVTVGVMYFLKLHHLVDDKMHARSVGPYSLV
;
A
#
# COMPACT_ATOMS: atom_id res chain seq x y z
N VAL A 1 -0.38 -23.37 -3.76
CA VAL A 1 0.58 -24.23 -3.10
C VAL A 1 -0.14 -25.14 -2.14
N VAL A 2 0.15 -26.42 -2.17
CA VAL A 2 -0.34 -27.39 -1.18
C VAL A 2 0.44 -27.21 0.11
N VAL A 3 -0.25 -26.98 1.22
CA VAL A 3 0.34 -26.73 2.54
C VAL A 3 0.39 -28.01 3.35
N ASP A 4 -0.69 -28.81 3.30
CA ASP A 4 -0.82 -30.02 4.08
C ASP A 4 -1.78 -30.99 3.39
N VAL A 5 -1.62 -32.29 3.65
CA VAL A 5 -2.51 -33.35 3.17
C VAL A 5 -2.80 -34.29 4.33
N LYS A 6 -4.09 -34.51 4.61
CA LYS A 6 -4.55 -35.51 5.60
C LYS A 6 -5.33 -36.60 4.89
N ILE A 7 -4.98 -37.84 5.18
CA ILE A 7 -5.65 -39.04 4.66
C ILE A 7 -6.37 -39.67 5.83
N PHE A 8 -7.66 -39.93 5.65
CA PHE A 8 -8.51 -40.64 6.58
C PHE A 8 -8.93 -41.94 5.93
N ASP A 9 -8.71 -43.04 6.63
CA ASP A 9 -9.00 -44.39 6.12
C ASP A 9 -9.79 -45.16 7.16
N ARG A 10 -10.80 -45.87 6.69
CA ARG A 10 -11.63 -46.76 7.53
C ARG A 10 -10.81 -47.84 8.20
N ALA A 11 -9.73 -48.32 7.56
CA ALA A 11 -8.82 -49.31 8.13
C ALA A 11 -8.10 -48.80 9.41
N HIS A 12 -7.97 -47.47 9.58
CA HIS A 12 -7.38 -46.85 10.75
C HIS A 12 -8.40 -46.32 11.78
N SER A 13 -9.66 -46.82 11.69
CA SER A 13 -10.75 -46.47 12.60
C SER A 13 -11.21 -45.01 12.53
N ASP A 14 -11.00 -44.33 11.41
CA ASP A 14 -11.51 -42.96 11.19
C ASP A 14 -13.04 -43.00 10.95
N GLU A 15 -13.76 -42.07 11.54
CA GLU A 15 -15.20 -41.89 11.35
C GLU A 15 -15.50 -41.33 9.95
N LEU A 16 -15.83 -42.21 9.01
CA LEU A 16 -16.19 -41.84 7.64
C LEU A 16 -17.69 -42.15 7.36
N SER A 17 -18.27 -41.43 6.43
CA SER A 17 -19.64 -41.71 5.96
C SER A 17 -19.79 -43.18 5.49
N PRO A 18 -20.98 -43.81 5.63
CA PRO A 18 -21.14 -45.23 5.40
C PRO A 18 -20.63 -45.78 4.07
N SER A 19 -20.66 -44.97 3.01
CA SER A 19 -20.21 -45.37 1.66
C SER A 19 -18.79 -44.97 1.30
N VAL A 20 -18.08 -44.25 2.20
CA VAL A 20 -16.73 -43.75 1.94
C VAL A 20 -15.68 -44.68 2.55
N GLN A 21 -14.73 -45.14 1.75
CA GLN A 21 -13.63 -45.99 2.20
C GLN A 21 -12.44 -45.18 2.62
N GLN A 22 -12.14 -44.10 1.87
CA GLN A 22 -10.99 -43.20 2.13
C GLN A 22 -11.41 -41.78 1.78
N MET A 23 -10.95 -40.84 2.59
CA MET A 23 -11.12 -39.41 2.38
C MET A 23 -9.72 -38.70 2.43
N VAL A 24 -9.44 -37.92 1.41
CA VAL A 24 -8.24 -37.11 1.34
C VAL A 24 -8.61 -35.64 1.49
N ARG A 25 -8.04 -34.97 2.48
CA ARG A 25 -8.21 -33.54 2.71
C ARG A 25 -6.94 -32.83 2.33
N VAL A 26 -6.98 -32.01 1.27
CA VAL A 26 -5.84 -31.24 0.80
C VAL A 26 -6.04 -29.78 1.21
N TYR A 27 -5.05 -29.25 1.94
CA TYR A 27 -5.02 -27.85 2.34
C TYR A 27 -4.21 -27.06 1.32
N ILE A 28 -4.84 -26.07 0.71
CA ILE A 28 -4.25 -25.25 -0.36
C ILE A 28 -4.17 -23.81 0.11
N ALA A 29 -2.98 -23.20 -0.01
CA ALA A 29 -2.81 -21.75 0.14
C ALA A 29 -2.67 -21.09 -1.23
N GLN A 30 -3.42 -20.02 -1.45
CA GLN A 30 -3.31 -19.16 -2.63
C GLN A 30 -3.11 -17.71 -2.26
N LYS A 31 -2.34 -16.99 -3.08
CA LYS A 31 -2.11 -15.56 -2.93
C LYS A 31 -3.06 -14.80 -3.86
N ARG A 32 -4.08 -14.18 -3.29
CA ARG A 32 -5.02 -13.37 -4.06
C ARG A 32 -4.44 -11.98 -4.30
N LYS A 33 -4.31 -11.60 -5.56
CA LYS A 33 -3.91 -10.25 -5.96
C LYS A 33 -5.06 -9.27 -5.77
N ILE A 34 -4.74 -7.98 -5.67
CA ILE A 34 -5.74 -6.91 -5.62
C ILE A 34 -6.45 -6.83 -6.96
N SER A 35 -7.78 -6.75 -6.93
CA SER A 35 -8.64 -6.56 -8.09
C SER A 35 -9.58 -5.37 -7.89
N VAL A 36 -10.17 -4.91 -8.99
CA VAL A 36 -11.22 -3.86 -8.95
C VAL A 36 -12.38 -4.35 -8.09
N GLY A 37 -12.84 -3.52 -7.15
CA GLY A 37 -13.90 -3.86 -6.20
C GLY A 37 -13.39 -4.34 -4.84
N ASP A 38 -12.12 -4.67 -4.69
CA ASP A 38 -11.54 -5.03 -3.39
C ASP A 38 -11.43 -3.80 -2.49
N LYS A 39 -11.65 -4.02 -1.19
CA LYS A 39 -11.61 -2.96 -0.19
C LYS A 39 -10.24 -2.84 0.44
N MET A 40 -9.74 -1.62 0.47
CA MET A 40 -8.49 -1.27 1.14
C MET A 40 -8.71 -0.16 2.18
N SER A 41 -7.82 -0.06 3.13
CA SER A 41 -7.89 0.92 4.20
C SER A 41 -6.49 1.30 4.69
N GLY A 42 -6.31 2.56 5.08
CA GLY A 42 -5.20 2.99 5.91
C GLY A 42 -5.50 2.81 7.40
N ARG A 43 -4.68 3.43 8.24
CA ARG A 43 -4.79 3.38 9.71
C ARG A 43 -5.64 4.51 10.32
N HIS A 44 -6.23 5.37 9.50
CA HIS A 44 -6.93 6.60 9.93
C HIS A 44 -8.42 6.59 9.60
N GLY A 45 -9.04 5.41 9.49
CA GLY A 45 -10.44 5.29 9.08
C GLY A 45 -10.70 5.62 7.60
N ASN A 46 -9.66 5.78 6.82
CA ASN A 46 -9.69 6.08 5.39
C ASN A 46 -9.85 4.78 4.57
N LYS A 47 -11.06 4.28 4.51
CA LYS A 47 -11.43 3.10 3.73
C LYS A 47 -11.86 3.47 2.32
N GLY A 48 -11.57 2.62 1.37
CA GLY A 48 -11.97 2.82 -0.02
C GLY A 48 -12.01 1.51 -0.78
N VAL A 49 -12.61 1.56 -1.96
CA VAL A 49 -12.73 0.43 -2.87
C VAL A 49 -11.88 0.72 -4.10
N VAL A 50 -11.14 -0.27 -4.57
CA VAL A 50 -10.32 -0.15 -5.77
C VAL A 50 -11.22 0.03 -6.97
N SER A 51 -11.13 1.18 -7.63
CA SER A 51 -11.94 1.52 -8.81
C SER A 51 -11.25 1.13 -10.11
N ARG A 52 -9.94 1.15 -10.14
CA ARG A 52 -9.15 0.88 -11.33
C ARG A 52 -7.78 0.30 -10.96
N VAL A 53 -7.33 -0.65 -11.74
CA VAL A 53 -5.96 -1.17 -11.71
C VAL A 53 -5.31 -0.78 -13.04
N LEU A 54 -4.23 -0.02 -12.98
CA LEU A 54 -3.48 0.45 -14.14
C LEU A 54 -2.15 -0.31 -14.25
N ARG A 55 -1.58 -0.31 -15.45
CA ARG A 55 -0.20 -0.74 -15.65
C ARG A 55 0.75 0.26 -14.99
N GLU A 56 1.91 -0.21 -14.58
CA GLU A 56 2.93 0.63 -13.95
C GLU A 56 3.36 1.81 -14.85
N GLU A 57 3.41 1.57 -16.16
CA GLU A 57 3.77 2.56 -17.19
C GLU A 57 2.74 3.70 -17.31
N ASP A 58 1.46 3.41 -17.04
CA ASP A 58 0.35 4.38 -17.12
C ASP A 58 0.17 5.18 -15.82
N MET A 59 0.86 4.81 -14.76
CA MET A 59 0.78 5.50 -13.47
C MET A 59 1.56 6.81 -13.50
N PRO A 60 1.08 7.84 -12.78
CA PRO A 60 1.88 9.04 -12.57
C PRO A 60 3.22 8.69 -11.91
N PHE A 61 4.27 9.42 -12.27
CA PHE A 61 5.60 9.13 -11.77
C PHE A 61 6.32 10.40 -11.28
N LEU A 62 7.27 10.18 -10.38
CA LEU A 62 8.14 11.19 -9.80
C LEU A 62 9.19 11.67 -10.82
N PRO A 63 9.84 12.83 -10.59
CA PRO A 63 10.91 13.32 -11.47
C PRO A 63 12.08 12.36 -11.65
N ASP A 64 12.31 11.45 -10.71
CA ASP A 64 13.32 10.38 -10.77
C ASP A 64 12.89 9.16 -11.60
N GLY A 65 11.67 9.18 -12.14
CA GLY A 65 11.08 8.07 -12.90
C GLY A 65 10.38 7.01 -12.04
N THR A 66 10.33 7.16 -10.71
CA THR A 66 9.64 6.20 -9.83
C THR A 66 8.12 6.34 -9.98
N PRO A 67 7.40 5.28 -10.40
CA PRO A 67 5.95 5.33 -10.52
C PRO A 67 5.27 5.32 -9.15
N LEU A 68 4.10 5.95 -9.06
CA LEU A 68 3.25 5.86 -7.88
C LEU A 68 2.55 4.50 -7.84
N GLN A 69 2.40 3.94 -6.65
CA GLN A 69 1.74 2.64 -6.45
C GLN A 69 0.25 2.77 -6.22
N ILE A 70 -0.21 3.91 -5.67
CA ILE A 70 -1.61 4.19 -5.38
C ILE A 70 -1.92 5.67 -5.61
N VAL A 71 -3.11 5.96 -6.10
CA VAL A 71 -3.66 7.31 -6.23
C VAL A 71 -4.97 7.36 -5.45
N LEU A 72 -5.09 8.33 -4.56
CA LEU A 72 -6.23 8.49 -3.66
C LEU A 72 -6.99 9.77 -3.98
N ASN A 73 -8.32 9.71 -3.83
CA ASN A 73 -9.15 10.88 -4.01
C ASN A 73 -9.07 11.78 -2.75
N PRO A 74 -8.62 13.05 -2.87
CA PRO A 74 -8.49 13.95 -1.74
C PRO A 74 -9.84 14.38 -1.15
N LEU A 75 -10.94 14.27 -1.86
CA LEU A 75 -12.29 14.60 -1.35
C LEU A 75 -12.71 13.77 -0.14
N GLY A 76 -12.09 12.61 0.07
CA GLY A 76 -12.33 11.78 1.24
C GLY A 76 -11.71 12.29 2.55
N VAL A 77 -10.93 13.37 2.52
CA VAL A 77 -10.19 13.89 3.69
C VAL A 77 -10.93 14.99 4.45
N PRO A 78 -11.39 16.11 3.80
CA PRO A 78 -11.85 17.30 4.53
C PRO A 78 -13.07 17.04 5.41
N SER A 79 -14.09 16.37 4.90
CA SER A 79 -15.34 16.12 5.60
C SER A 79 -15.20 15.12 6.75
N ARG A 80 -14.18 14.26 6.71
CA ARG A 80 -13.95 13.20 7.71
C ARG A 80 -13.01 13.61 8.83
N MET A 81 -12.36 14.76 8.73
CA MET A 81 -11.48 15.34 9.75
C MET A 81 -10.36 14.40 10.21
N ASN A 82 -9.91 13.48 9.36
CA ASN A 82 -8.84 12.54 9.64
C ASN A 82 -7.49 13.03 9.07
N ILE A 83 -7.06 14.21 9.52
CA ILE A 83 -5.84 14.88 9.03
C ILE A 83 -4.57 14.06 9.30
N GLY A 84 -4.60 13.16 10.28
CA GLY A 84 -3.47 12.27 10.60
C GLY A 84 -2.96 11.47 9.40
N GLN A 85 -3.82 11.15 8.42
CA GLN A 85 -3.37 10.48 7.19
C GLN A 85 -2.44 11.37 6.34
N VAL A 86 -2.69 12.68 6.31
CA VAL A 86 -1.84 13.64 5.57
C VAL A 86 -0.49 13.79 6.28
N LEU A 87 -0.51 13.89 7.62
CA LEU A 87 0.73 13.93 8.42
C LEU A 87 1.55 12.64 8.25
N GLU A 88 0.90 11.48 8.19
CA GLU A 88 1.58 10.21 7.90
C GLU A 88 2.26 10.23 6.52
N VAL A 89 1.59 10.75 5.50
CA VAL A 89 2.15 10.87 4.15
C VAL A 89 3.39 11.77 4.14
N HIS A 90 3.35 12.91 4.83
CA HIS A 90 4.48 13.84 4.92
C HIS A 90 5.68 13.20 5.66
N LEU A 91 5.43 12.60 6.82
CA LEU A 91 6.48 11.93 7.58
C LEU A 91 7.05 10.73 6.80
N GLY A 92 6.19 9.97 6.13
CA GLY A 92 6.60 8.86 5.27
C GLY A 92 7.46 9.28 4.08
N LEU A 93 7.21 10.47 3.53
CA LEU A 93 8.07 11.06 2.50
C LEU A 93 9.47 11.34 3.03
N ALA A 94 9.57 11.97 4.20
CA ALA A 94 10.83 12.23 4.87
C ALA A 94 11.57 10.92 5.21
N CYS A 95 10.87 9.93 5.77
CA CYS A 95 11.43 8.62 6.09
C CYS A 95 12.04 7.94 4.86
N ARG A 96 11.37 8.00 3.72
CA ARG A 96 11.85 7.39 2.48
C ARG A 96 13.12 8.08 1.96
N ALA A 97 13.24 9.39 2.14
CA ALA A 97 14.43 10.12 1.76
C ALA A 97 15.62 9.85 2.68
N LEU A 98 15.37 9.79 3.98
CA LEU A 98 16.38 9.61 5.02
C LEU A 98 16.73 8.14 5.28
N GLY A 99 15.89 7.20 4.84
CA GLY A 99 16.03 5.78 5.16
C GLY A 99 15.67 5.45 6.61
N TRP A 100 14.77 6.22 7.23
CA TRP A 100 14.37 6.04 8.61
C TRP A 100 13.13 5.16 8.74
N HIS A 101 13.03 4.54 9.92
CA HIS A 101 11.86 3.82 10.38
C HIS A 101 11.36 4.48 11.66
N ILE A 102 10.21 5.15 11.60
CA ILE A 102 9.67 5.94 12.71
C ILE A 102 8.43 5.25 13.26
N ALA A 103 8.39 5.08 14.58
CA ALA A 103 7.20 4.65 15.31
C ALA A 103 6.58 5.87 16.02
N THR A 104 5.28 6.06 15.83
CA THR A 104 4.51 7.16 16.43
C THR A 104 3.35 6.56 17.22
N PRO A 105 3.56 6.16 18.50
CA PRO A 105 2.48 5.65 19.34
C PRO A 105 1.42 6.72 19.60
N VAL A 106 0.21 6.29 20.00
CA VAL A 106 -0.99 7.15 20.08
C VAL A 106 -0.80 8.35 21.02
N PHE A 107 -0.10 8.16 22.15
CA PHE A 107 0.11 9.21 23.15
C PHE A 107 1.49 9.87 23.11
N ASP A 108 2.35 9.45 22.18
CA ASP A 108 3.69 10.00 21.98
C ASP A 108 3.96 10.08 20.48
N GLY A 109 3.09 10.81 19.80
CA GLY A 109 3.15 11.03 18.35
C GLY A 109 4.06 12.18 17.96
N ALA A 110 4.37 12.28 16.66
CA ALA A 110 5.11 13.39 16.10
C ALA A 110 4.24 14.66 16.01
N THR A 111 4.80 15.77 16.43
CA THR A 111 4.18 17.10 16.27
C THR A 111 4.44 17.65 14.88
N TYR A 112 3.63 18.63 14.46
CA TYR A 112 3.83 19.27 13.15
C TYR A 112 5.21 19.91 12.96
N PRO A 113 5.79 20.63 13.95
CA PRO A 113 7.15 21.15 13.85
C PRO A 113 8.20 20.05 13.64
N GLU A 114 8.11 18.94 14.35
CA GLU A 114 9.05 17.81 14.21
C GLU A 114 8.97 17.17 12.81
N ILE A 115 7.75 17.03 12.26
CA ILE A 115 7.57 16.54 10.89
C ILE A 115 8.23 17.49 9.90
N ARG A 116 8.12 18.79 10.11
CA ARG A 116 8.75 19.79 9.26
C ARG A 116 10.27 19.76 9.32
N GLU A 117 10.84 19.61 10.50
CA GLU A 117 12.29 19.40 10.67
C GLU A 117 12.77 18.14 9.93
N CYS A 118 12.02 17.04 10.01
CA CYS A 118 12.32 15.83 9.25
C CYS A 118 12.28 16.07 7.72
N LEU A 119 11.34 16.87 7.23
CA LEU A 119 11.28 17.23 5.81
C LEU A 119 12.46 18.14 5.40
N GLU A 120 12.88 19.05 6.25
CA GLU A 120 14.06 19.90 6.02
C GLU A 120 15.33 19.04 5.91
N MET A 121 15.56 18.13 6.87
CA MET A 121 16.68 17.18 6.82
C MET A 121 16.61 16.29 5.56
N ALA A 122 15.41 15.86 5.18
CA ALA A 122 15.19 15.07 3.98
C ALA A 122 15.54 15.86 2.71
N ALA A 123 15.12 17.12 2.61
CA ALA A 123 15.45 17.99 1.49
C ALA A 123 16.98 18.21 1.34
N ASP A 124 17.67 18.37 2.45
CA ASP A 124 19.14 18.51 2.46
C ASP A 124 19.86 17.21 2.03
N THR A 125 19.22 16.08 2.23
CA THR A 125 19.79 14.76 1.89
C THR A 125 19.47 14.34 0.45
N MET A 126 18.45 14.93 -0.16
CA MET A 126 17.96 14.54 -1.50
C MET A 126 19.01 14.57 -2.59
N SER A 127 19.88 15.58 -2.58
CA SER A 127 20.93 15.77 -3.58
C SER A 127 22.22 15.00 -3.28
N LYS A 128 22.32 14.34 -2.12
CA LYS A 128 23.52 13.59 -1.72
C LYS A 128 23.44 12.15 -2.24
N PRO A 129 24.59 11.55 -2.61
CA PRO A 129 24.63 10.13 -2.94
C PRO A 129 24.25 9.28 -1.71
N VAL A 130 23.72 8.08 -1.96
CA VAL A 130 23.39 7.12 -0.90
C VAL A 130 24.70 6.57 -0.33
N ASP A 131 24.82 6.58 0.99
CA ASP A 131 25.94 5.93 1.68
C ASP A 131 25.66 4.42 1.78
N GLU A 132 26.16 3.68 0.79
CA GLU A 132 26.01 2.20 0.74
C GLU A 132 26.89 1.49 1.78
N SER A 133 27.83 2.19 2.39
CA SER A 133 28.72 1.62 3.41
C SER A 133 28.04 1.49 4.78
N ASN A 134 26.88 2.13 4.99
CA ASN A 134 26.14 2.10 6.24
C ASN A 134 25.12 0.95 6.28
N PRO A 135 25.39 -0.15 7.02
CA PRO A 135 24.50 -1.31 7.03
C PRO A 135 23.09 -1.00 7.54
N ARG A 136 22.96 -0.06 8.49
CA ARG A 136 21.65 0.32 9.06
C ARG A 136 20.79 1.09 8.06
N MET A 137 21.40 1.98 7.28
CA MET A 137 20.70 2.67 6.19
C MET A 137 20.28 1.69 5.10
N MET A 138 21.16 0.81 4.68
CA MET A 138 20.85 -0.19 3.66
C MET A 138 19.73 -1.14 4.09
N GLN A 139 19.74 -1.58 5.34
CA GLN A 139 18.66 -2.42 5.89
C GLN A 139 17.31 -1.68 5.91
N SER A 140 17.31 -0.41 6.26
CA SER A 140 16.09 0.42 6.24
C SER A 140 15.57 0.62 4.82
N TYR A 141 16.45 0.86 3.84
CA TYR A 141 16.05 0.95 2.44
C TYR A 141 15.53 -0.37 1.88
N PHE A 142 16.03 -1.47 2.36
CA PHE A 142 15.51 -2.78 1.96
C PHE A 142 14.04 -2.97 2.31
N HIS A 143 13.60 -2.46 3.46
CA HIS A 143 12.21 -2.48 3.89
C HIS A 143 11.34 -1.38 3.26
N ASN A 144 11.90 -0.17 3.10
CA ASN A 144 11.16 1.02 2.63
C ASN A 144 11.26 1.26 1.12
N GLY A 145 11.97 0.41 0.39
CA GLY A 145 12.26 0.58 -1.04
C GLY A 145 13.45 1.50 -1.31
N ARG A 146 13.70 1.80 -2.59
CA ARG A 146 14.82 2.66 -2.98
C ARG A 146 14.72 4.03 -2.32
N PRO A 147 15.85 4.59 -1.85
CA PRO A 147 15.84 5.94 -1.28
C PRO A 147 15.39 6.94 -2.33
N LEU A 148 14.56 7.88 -1.92
CA LEU A 148 14.13 8.97 -2.78
C LEU A 148 15.28 9.94 -2.98
N ARG A 149 15.64 10.22 -4.24
CA ARG A 149 16.66 11.19 -4.61
C ARG A 149 16.13 12.07 -5.74
N LEU A 150 15.92 13.33 -5.44
CA LEU A 150 15.41 14.32 -6.36
C LEU A 150 16.37 15.51 -6.39
N ASN A 151 16.69 16.00 -7.58
CA ASN A 151 17.36 17.28 -7.74
C ASN A 151 16.32 18.37 -7.53
N LEU A 152 16.31 18.95 -6.32
CA LEU A 152 15.40 20.02 -5.95
C LEU A 152 16.05 21.38 -6.23
N ASP A 153 15.44 22.15 -7.11
CA ASP A 153 15.64 23.58 -7.23
C ASP A 153 14.99 24.33 -6.04
N GLU A 154 15.12 25.64 -5.94
CA GLU A 154 14.53 26.41 -4.85
C GLU A 154 13.02 26.27 -4.77
N GLU A 155 12.33 26.23 -5.90
CA GLU A 155 10.88 26.03 -5.95
C GLU A 155 10.51 24.61 -5.54
N GLY A 156 11.20 23.62 -6.07
CA GLY A 156 11.00 22.20 -5.71
C GLY A 156 11.26 21.95 -4.23
N ARG A 157 12.25 22.62 -3.64
CA ARG A 157 12.51 22.54 -2.20
C ARG A 157 11.35 23.10 -1.37
N ARG A 158 10.80 24.25 -1.75
CA ARG A 158 9.61 24.81 -1.06
C ARG A 158 8.42 23.86 -1.15
N LEU A 159 8.13 23.34 -2.34
CA LEU A 159 7.06 22.36 -2.54
C LEU A 159 7.27 21.11 -1.70
N PHE A 160 8.49 20.62 -1.64
CA PHE A 160 8.84 19.43 -0.85
C PHE A 160 8.61 19.65 0.65
N LEU A 161 8.94 20.81 1.19
CA LEU A 161 8.66 21.18 2.58
C LEU A 161 7.16 21.24 2.90
N ASP A 162 6.33 21.51 1.88
CA ASP A 162 4.88 21.42 1.96
C ASP A 162 4.34 20.01 1.67
N GLY A 163 5.22 19.02 1.54
CA GLY A 163 4.87 17.62 1.22
C GLY A 163 4.35 17.42 -0.19
N LYS A 164 4.67 18.34 -1.11
CA LYS A 164 4.20 18.32 -2.49
C LYS A 164 5.36 18.08 -3.46
N ILE A 165 5.07 17.39 -4.54
CA ILE A 165 6.02 17.13 -5.63
C ILE A 165 5.31 17.36 -6.95
N ARG A 166 6.02 17.87 -7.96
CA ARG A 166 5.53 17.89 -9.33
C ARG A 166 5.64 16.50 -9.92
N LEU A 167 4.53 16.00 -10.44
CA LEU A 167 4.46 14.68 -11.07
C LEU A 167 4.37 14.81 -12.58
N ARG A 168 4.72 13.72 -13.25
CA ARG A 168 4.45 13.53 -14.68
C ARG A 168 3.35 12.49 -14.87
N ASP A 169 2.54 12.71 -15.92
CA ASP A 169 1.54 11.75 -16.36
C ASP A 169 2.21 10.57 -17.06
N GLY A 170 1.90 9.35 -16.64
CA GLY A 170 2.47 8.13 -17.22
C GLY A 170 2.12 7.89 -18.68
N ARG A 171 0.98 8.43 -19.15
CA ARG A 171 0.54 8.25 -20.53
C ARG A 171 1.16 9.24 -21.52
N THR A 172 1.24 10.50 -21.10
CA THR A 172 1.68 11.59 -21.99
C THR A 172 3.09 12.05 -21.71
N GLY A 173 3.62 11.75 -20.52
CA GLY A 173 4.92 12.25 -20.06
C GLY A 173 4.92 13.74 -19.66
N ASN A 174 3.80 14.43 -19.80
CA ASN A 174 3.67 15.84 -19.46
C ASN A 174 3.64 16.07 -17.95
N TRP A 175 4.06 17.24 -17.51
CA TRP A 175 3.94 17.66 -16.13
C TRP A 175 2.46 17.92 -15.78
N PHE A 176 2.09 17.57 -14.55
CA PHE A 176 0.82 18.04 -13.98
C PHE A 176 0.86 19.55 -13.79
N GLU A 177 -0.27 20.22 -14.01
CA GLU A 177 -0.40 21.67 -13.84
C GLU A 177 -0.12 22.08 -12.39
N ASN A 178 -0.61 21.30 -11.45
CA ASN A 178 -0.47 21.58 -10.02
C ASN A 178 0.41 20.54 -9.33
N PRO A 179 1.23 20.96 -8.33
CA PRO A 179 1.96 20.04 -7.49
C PRO A 179 1.02 19.18 -6.64
N VAL A 180 1.39 17.93 -6.41
CA VAL A 180 0.55 16.92 -5.75
C VAL A 180 1.20 16.51 -4.43
N THR A 181 0.39 16.28 -3.39
CA THR A 181 0.84 15.69 -2.14
C THR A 181 1.23 14.23 -2.38
N VAL A 182 2.48 13.90 -2.14
CA VAL A 182 3.06 12.57 -2.35
C VAL A 182 3.82 12.13 -1.12
N GLY A 183 3.76 10.86 -0.80
CA GLY A 183 4.54 10.29 0.28
C GLY A 183 4.28 8.80 0.43
N VAL A 184 4.64 8.25 1.56
CA VAL A 184 4.46 6.83 1.88
C VAL A 184 3.44 6.69 3.00
N MET A 185 2.46 5.85 2.77
CA MET A 185 1.39 5.56 3.74
C MET A 185 1.21 4.05 3.86
N TYR A 186 0.85 3.60 5.05
CA TYR A 186 0.55 2.19 5.30
C TYR A 186 -0.87 1.85 4.88
N PHE A 187 -1.02 0.89 3.97
CA PHE A 187 -2.30 0.41 3.47
C PHE A 187 -2.50 -1.07 3.74
N LEU A 188 -3.74 -1.42 4.08
CA LEU A 188 -4.20 -2.78 4.36
C LEU A 188 -5.24 -3.20 3.34
N LYS A 189 -5.11 -4.42 2.81
CA LYS A 189 -6.19 -5.10 2.09
C LYS A 189 -7.14 -5.70 3.11
N LEU A 190 -8.41 -5.32 3.07
CA LEU A 190 -9.42 -5.85 3.96
C LEU A 190 -10.00 -7.15 3.41
N HIS A 191 -10.52 -8.01 4.30
CA HIS A 191 -11.14 -9.29 3.92
C HIS A 191 -12.55 -9.14 3.31
N HIS A 192 -12.76 -8.04 2.59
CA HIS A 192 -13.97 -7.78 1.81
C HIS A 192 -13.60 -7.83 0.33
N LEU A 193 -13.30 -9.04 -0.15
CA LEU A 193 -12.89 -9.29 -1.52
C LEU A 193 -14.12 -9.42 -2.41
N VAL A 194 -14.10 -8.80 -3.58
CA VAL A 194 -15.23 -8.80 -4.52
C VAL A 194 -15.55 -10.21 -5.02
N ASP A 195 -14.54 -11.04 -5.24
CA ASP A 195 -14.72 -12.40 -5.74
C ASP A 195 -15.53 -13.28 -4.79
N ASP A 196 -15.44 -13.05 -3.48
CA ASP A 196 -16.21 -13.78 -2.47
C ASP A 196 -17.67 -13.30 -2.36
N LYS A 197 -17.98 -12.13 -2.93
CA LYS A 197 -19.31 -11.51 -2.90
C LYS A 197 -20.07 -11.64 -4.21
N MET A 198 -19.38 -11.91 -5.31
CA MET A 198 -20.01 -12.16 -6.59
C MET A 198 -20.72 -13.50 -6.55
N HIS A 199 -22.05 -13.49 -6.76
CA HIS A 199 -22.87 -14.66 -6.82
C HIS A 199 -23.81 -14.57 -8.02
N ALA A 200 -23.88 -15.64 -8.79
CA ALA A 200 -24.82 -15.78 -9.89
C ALA A 200 -25.40 -17.21 -9.93
N ARG A 201 -26.65 -17.31 -10.30
CA ARG A 201 -27.35 -18.60 -10.44
C ARG A 201 -28.32 -18.52 -11.61
N SER A 202 -28.14 -19.36 -12.61
CA SER A 202 -29.07 -19.45 -13.75
C SER A 202 -30.26 -20.35 -13.46
N VAL A 203 -29.99 -21.56 -12.98
CA VAL A 203 -30.99 -22.58 -12.62
C VAL A 203 -30.57 -23.24 -11.31
N GLY A 204 -31.52 -23.58 -10.46
CA GLY A 204 -31.27 -24.28 -9.21
C GLY A 204 -32.32 -25.32 -8.89
N PRO A 205 -32.13 -26.15 -7.83
CA PRO A 205 -33.12 -27.10 -7.41
C PRO A 205 -34.42 -26.40 -7.02
N TYR A 206 -35.52 -26.89 -7.53
CA TYR A 206 -36.86 -26.45 -7.13
C TYR A 206 -37.34 -27.42 -6.03
N SER A 207 -37.81 -26.88 -4.91
CA SER A 207 -38.49 -27.68 -3.91
C SER A 207 -39.95 -27.91 -4.35
N LEU A 208 -40.42 -29.14 -4.23
CA LEU A 208 -41.83 -29.43 -4.34
C LEU A 208 -42.53 -28.90 -3.08
N VAL A 209 -43.62 -28.22 -3.31
CA VAL A 209 -44.45 -27.68 -2.22
C VAL A 209 -45.50 -28.74 -1.87
#